data_0a3737f0ed196c4d6a295c0c7221ad29
#
_entry.id   0a3737f0ed196c4d6a295c0c7221ad29
#
_cell.length_a   1.000
_cell.length_b   1.000
_cell.length_c   1.000
_cell.angle_alpha   90.00
_cell.angle_beta   90.00
_cell.angle_gamma   90.00
#
_symmetry.space_group_name_H-M   'P 1'
#
loop_
_entity.id
_entity.type
_entity.pdbx_description
1 polymer ?
#
loop_
_entity_poly.entity_id
_entity_poly.type
_entity_poly.pdbx_seq_one_letter_code
_entity_poly.pdbx_strand_id
1 'polypeptide(L)'
;GKWNVNGTSFDKVIFCGNIKDLVKMVDGINVNEYKDSIEKLEYHGTTAVFCEIDKNPYSWIYQPSRKHESHRIICTGNFSKTNNSEDLPDNRMTATIEFTDAISKEDIIENLSRIPLNPKYIDHKYNKYTYPIQDANTRQLIRNLKSSLRVFGLYFTGRFADWEYYNMDVAMGAAMDMVKSEF
;
A
#
# COMPACT_ATOMS: atom_id res chain seq x y z
N GLY A 1 -15.72 -17.09 23.80
CA GLY A 1 -14.40 -16.79 24.38
C GLY A 1 -14.03 -15.34 24.18
N LYS A 2 -12.97 -14.88 24.82
CA LYS A 2 -12.41 -13.53 24.60
C LYS A 2 -11.09 -13.64 23.86
N TRP A 3 -10.79 -12.62 23.08
CA TRP A 3 -9.48 -12.46 22.45
C TRP A 3 -8.49 -11.84 23.42
N ASN A 4 -7.27 -12.35 23.44
CA ASN A 4 -6.16 -11.71 24.14
C ASN A 4 -5.26 -11.04 23.10
N VAL A 5 -5.12 -9.73 23.15
CA VAL A 5 -4.21 -8.96 22.30
C VAL A 5 -3.22 -8.24 23.19
N ASN A 6 -1.95 -8.65 23.13
CA ASN A 6 -0.87 -8.11 23.98
C ASN A 6 -1.20 -8.06 25.48
N GLY A 7 -1.82 -9.12 26.00
CA GLY A 7 -2.18 -9.22 27.42
C GLY A 7 -3.52 -8.59 27.80
N THR A 8 -4.22 -7.94 26.89
CA THR A 8 -5.53 -7.32 27.13
C THR A 8 -6.64 -8.16 26.48
N SER A 9 -7.76 -8.36 27.19
CA SER A 9 -8.91 -9.15 26.75
C SER A 9 -9.96 -8.30 26.03
N PHE A 10 -10.45 -8.79 24.89
CA PHE A 10 -11.48 -8.14 24.07
C PHE A 10 -12.55 -9.16 23.65
N ASP A 11 -13.79 -8.71 23.54
CA ASP A 11 -14.90 -9.54 23.03
C ASP A 11 -14.87 -9.65 21.51
N LYS A 12 -14.44 -8.58 20.83
CA LYS A 12 -14.30 -8.50 19.37
C LYS A 12 -12.98 -7.81 19.01
N VAL A 13 -12.37 -8.23 17.92
CA VAL A 13 -11.13 -7.65 17.38
C VAL A 13 -11.32 -7.34 15.90
N ILE A 14 -10.87 -6.16 15.48
CA ILE A 14 -10.79 -5.77 14.08
C ILE A 14 -9.31 -5.68 13.69
N PHE A 15 -8.89 -6.51 12.75
CA PHE A 15 -7.55 -6.51 12.21
C PHE A 15 -7.50 -5.72 10.90
N CYS A 16 -6.61 -4.74 10.80
CA CYS A 16 -6.43 -3.89 9.63
C CYS A 16 -5.05 -4.04 8.96
N GLY A 17 -4.27 -5.03 9.40
CA GLY A 17 -2.93 -5.30 8.90
C GLY A 17 -2.91 -6.21 7.67
N ASN A 18 -1.75 -6.80 7.39
CA ASN A 18 -1.58 -7.73 6.28
C ASN A 18 -2.14 -9.11 6.64
N ILE A 19 -3.02 -9.67 5.80
CA ILE A 19 -3.64 -10.97 6.02
C ILE A 19 -2.62 -12.11 6.16
N LYS A 20 -1.45 -12.00 5.52
CA LYS A 20 -0.35 -12.96 5.67
C LYS A 20 0.21 -13.02 7.09
N ASP A 21 0.13 -11.90 7.81
CA ASP A 21 0.56 -11.85 9.21
C ASP A 21 -0.56 -12.38 10.12
N LEU A 22 -1.83 -12.06 9.81
CA LEU A 22 -2.98 -12.52 10.60
C LEU A 22 -2.97 -14.03 10.80
N VAL A 23 -2.82 -14.81 9.74
CA VAL A 23 -2.84 -16.29 9.83
C VAL A 23 -1.66 -16.87 10.59
N LYS A 24 -0.60 -16.09 10.84
CA LYS A 24 0.56 -16.46 11.66
C LYS A 24 0.37 -16.06 13.13
N MET A 25 -0.42 -15.01 13.39
CA MET A 25 -0.63 -14.43 14.72
C MET A 25 -1.80 -15.05 15.48
N VAL A 26 -2.81 -15.55 14.76
CA VAL A 26 -4.00 -16.15 15.36
C VAL A 26 -3.62 -17.48 16.02
N ASP A 27 -3.90 -17.58 17.31
CA ASP A 27 -3.77 -18.78 18.13
C ASP A 27 -5.13 -19.22 18.69
N GLY A 28 -5.28 -20.51 19.01
CA GLY A 28 -6.51 -21.09 19.56
C GLY A 28 -7.64 -21.33 18.53
N ILE A 29 -7.47 -20.92 17.28
CA ILE A 29 -8.40 -21.21 16.18
C ILE A 29 -7.64 -21.88 15.04
N ASN A 30 -8.22 -22.93 14.47
CA ASN A 30 -7.58 -23.63 13.35
C ASN A 30 -7.76 -22.84 12.05
N VAL A 31 -6.69 -22.19 11.62
CA VAL A 31 -6.59 -21.49 10.32
C VAL A 31 -5.62 -22.19 9.36
N ASN A 32 -5.19 -23.42 9.68
CA ASN A 32 -4.13 -24.11 8.92
C ASN A 32 -4.52 -24.37 7.46
N GLU A 33 -5.80 -24.63 7.18
CA GLU A 33 -6.30 -24.83 5.82
C GLU A 33 -6.12 -23.61 4.91
N TYR A 34 -6.00 -22.39 5.50
CA TYR A 34 -5.82 -21.13 4.76
C TYR A 34 -4.34 -20.74 4.60
N LYS A 35 -3.45 -21.21 5.49
CA LYS A 35 -2.05 -20.70 5.59
C LYS A 35 -1.31 -20.78 4.26
N ASP A 36 -1.32 -21.94 3.62
CA ASP A 36 -0.56 -22.14 2.37
C ASP A 36 -1.11 -21.30 1.22
N SER A 37 -2.44 -21.15 1.13
CA SER A 37 -3.08 -20.34 0.11
C SER A 37 -2.87 -18.84 0.35
N ILE A 38 -2.93 -18.38 1.61
CA ILE A 38 -2.66 -17.00 1.99
C ILE A 38 -1.18 -16.64 1.76
N GLU A 39 -0.25 -17.55 2.07
CA GLU A 39 1.18 -17.32 1.85
C GLU A 39 1.54 -17.15 0.37
N LYS A 40 0.81 -17.84 -0.52
CA LYS A 40 0.99 -17.76 -1.98
C LYS A 40 0.38 -16.49 -2.62
N LEU A 41 -0.39 -15.71 -1.88
CA LEU A 41 -0.95 -14.46 -2.41
C LEU A 41 0.18 -13.53 -2.87
N GLU A 42 0.06 -13.04 -4.09
CA GLU A 42 1.06 -12.20 -4.74
C GLU A 42 0.75 -10.71 -4.56
N TYR A 43 1.78 -9.90 -4.58
CA TYR A 43 1.67 -8.44 -4.44
C TYR A 43 2.81 -7.76 -5.20
N HIS A 44 2.61 -6.48 -5.55
CA HIS A 44 3.68 -5.60 -5.98
C HIS A 44 4.05 -4.62 -4.86
N GLY A 45 5.35 -4.35 -4.78
CA GLY A 45 5.89 -3.25 -4.02
C GLY A 45 5.98 -1.98 -4.88
N THR A 46 6.43 -0.90 -4.27
CA THR A 46 6.73 0.36 -4.96
C THR A 46 7.95 1.01 -4.34
N THR A 47 8.90 1.41 -5.18
CA THR A 47 9.96 2.31 -4.79
C THR A 47 9.54 3.75 -5.05
N ALA A 48 9.39 4.52 -3.99
CA ALA A 48 9.12 5.96 -4.04
C ALA A 48 10.45 6.71 -3.98
N VAL A 49 10.77 7.46 -5.04
CA VAL A 49 11.99 8.26 -5.15
C VAL A 49 11.63 9.73 -4.97
N PHE A 50 12.16 10.34 -3.93
CA PHE A 50 11.99 11.76 -3.63
C PHE A 50 12.97 12.57 -4.46
N CYS A 51 12.44 13.57 -5.17
CA CYS A 51 13.20 14.39 -6.10
C CYS A 51 12.82 15.86 -6.00
N GLU A 52 13.74 16.72 -6.42
CA GLU A 52 13.41 18.04 -6.94
C GLU A 52 13.19 17.93 -8.44
N ILE A 53 12.14 18.58 -8.96
CA ILE A 53 11.84 18.66 -10.39
C ILE A 53 11.61 20.10 -10.84
N ASP A 54 11.62 20.35 -12.15
CA ASP A 54 11.20 21.63 -12.69
C ASP A 54 9.73 21.91 -12.31
N LYS A 55 9.46 23.17 -11.92
CA LYS A 55 8.12 23.61 -11.53
C LYS A 55 7.15 23.46 -12.69
N ASN A 56 5.96 22.94 -12.39
CA ASN A 56 4.92 22.70 -13.38
C ASN A 56 3.53 22.80 -12.69
N PRO A 57 2.43 22.90 -13.44
CA PRO A 57 1.09 23.07 -12.87
C PRO A 57 0.40 21.74 -12.54
N TYR A 58 1.01 20.59 -12.80
CA TYR A 58 0.35 19.30 -12.66
C TYR A 58 0.41 18.80 -11.21
N SER A 59 -0.62 18.07 -10.79
CA SER A 59 -0.59 17.28 -9.55
C SER A 59 0.02 15.90 -9.78
N TRP A 60 -0.14 15.39 -11.02
CA TRP A 60 0.12 14.00 -11.36
C TRP A 60 0.49 13.83 -12.83
N ILE A 61 1.51 13.06 -13.12
CA ILE A 61 1.96 12.78 -14.48
C ILE A 61 2.18 11.27 -14.62
N TYR A 62 1.38 10.61 -15.46
CA TYR A 62 1.65 9.24 -15.86
C TYR A 62 2.70 9.19 -16.95
N GLN A 63 3.56 8.17 -16.88
CA GLN A 63 4.73 8.05 -17.75
C GLN A 63 4.70 6.72 -18.54
N PRO A 64 3.89 6.58 -19.60
CA PRO A 64 3.84 5.37 -20.41
C PRO A 64 5.04 5.28 -21.36
N SER A 65 6.25 5.58 -20.88
CA SER A 65 7.48 5.59 -21.68
C SER A 65 8.22 4.26 -21.55
N ARG A 66 8.88 3.82 -22.62
CA ARG A 66 9.82 2.68 -22.60
C ARG A 66 11.27 3.11 -22.38
N LYS A 67 11.53 4.41 -22.20
CA LYS A 67 12.87 4.95 -22.02
C LYS A 67 13.37 4.85 -20.57
N HIS A 68 12.45 4.68 -19.64
CA HIS A 68 12.68 4.55 -18.20
C HIS A 68 11.60 3.65 -17.59
N GLU A 69 11.84 3.15 -16.38
CA GLU A 69 10.99 2.18 -15.71
C GLU A 69 9.96 2.83 -14.76
N SER A 70 10.07 4.14 -14.51
CA SER A 70 9.08 4.82 -13.68
C SER A 70 7.74 4.90 -14.40
N HIS A 71 6.65 4.76 -13.64
CA HIS A 71 5.30 4.78 -14.20
C HIS A 71 4.56 6.08 -13.92
N ARG A 72 5.00 6.89 -12.94
CA ARG A 72 4.38 8.19 -12.64
C ARG A 72 5.28 9.13 -11.85
N ILE A 73 5.00 10.43 -12.00
CA ILE A 73 5.51 11.50 -11.13
C ILE A 73 4.33 12.06 -10.36
N ILE A 74 4.46 12.15 -9.04
CA ILE A 74 3.53 12.83 -8.15
C ILE A 74 4.16 14.17 -7.80
N CYS A 75 3.56 15.27 -8.25
CA CYS A 75 4.06 16.62 -8.02
C CYS A 75 3.70 17.09 -6.60
N THR A 76 4.32 16.48 -5.59
CA THR A 76 3.98 16.65 -4.17
C THR A 76 4.09 18.10 -3.71
N GLY A 77 5.01 18.88 -4.28
CA GLY A 77 5.17 20.30 -4.00
C GLY A 77 3.96 21.18 -4.38
N ASN A 78 3.07 20.70 -5.27
CA ASN A 78 1.82 21.39 -5.59
C ASN A 78 0.69 21.10 -4.60
N PHE A 79 0.79 20.06 -3.76
CA PHE A 79 -0.25 19.74 -2.78
C PHE A 79 -0.23 20.69 -1.58
N SER A 80 0.96 21.13 -1.16
CA SER A 80 1.14 22.11 -0.11
C SER A 80 2.46 22.86 -0.31
N LYS A 81 2.48 24.14 0.04
CA LYS A 81 3.72 24.94 0.07
C LYS A 81 4.76 24.34 1.02
N THR A 82 4.31 23.76 2.13
CA THR A 82 5.16 23.13 3.15
C THR A 82 5.82 21.82 2.69
N ASN A 83 5.39 21.29 1.54
CA ASN A 83 6.08 20.12 0.94
C ASN A 83 7.35 20.53 0.17
N ASN A 84 7.58 21.82 -0.02
CA ASN A 84 8.81 22.33 -0.62
C ASN A 84 9.73 22.88 0.48
N SER A 85 11.04 22.65 0.35
CA SER A 85 12.03 23.29 1.21
C SER A 85 12.04 24.81 1.01
N GLU A 86 12.27 25.58 2.06
CA GLU A 86 12.41 27.05 1.99
C GLU A 86 13.60 27.48 1.10
N ASP A 87 14.63 26.64 1.01
CA ASP A 87 15.81 26.88 0.17
C ASP A 87 15.65 26.44 -1.28
N LEU A 88 14.48 25.93 -1.65
CA LEU A 88 14.24 25.44 -3.01
C LEU A 88 14.11 26.62 -3.98
N PRO A 89 14.85 26.63 -5.12
CA PRO A 89 14.71 27.68 -6.12
C PRO A 89 13.28 27.84 -6.63
N ASP A 90 12.86 29.07 -6.93
CA ASP A 90 11.49 29.40 -7.37
C ASP A 90 10.99 28.62 -8.60
N ASN A 91 11.93 28.18 -9.45
CA ASN A 91 11.65 27.37 -10.64
C ASN A 91 11.68 25.87 -10.37
N ARG A 92 11.83 25.42 -9.12
CA ARG A 92 11.86 24.04 -8.70
C ARG A 92 10.71 23.69 -7.75
N MET A 93 10.40 22.41 -7.61
CA MET A 93 9.43 21.87 -6.68
C MET A 93 9.79 20.43 -6.31
N THR A 94 9.26 19.96 -5.17
CA THR A 94 9.40 18.56 -4.78
C THR A 94 8.44 17.66 -5.53
N ALA A 95 8.89 16.45 -5.79
CA ALA A 95 8.08 15.38 -6.39
C ALA A 95 8.47 14.02 -5.82
N THR A 96 7.55 13.07 -5.99
CA THR A 96 7.82 11.65 -5.78
C THR A 96 7.69 10.94 -7.12
N ILE A 97 8.74 10.24 -7.55
CA ILE A 97 8.75 9.41 -8.76
C ILE A 97 8.63 7.95 -8.32
N GLU A 98 7.68 7.22 -8.92
CA GLU A 98 7.41 5.85 -8.50
C GLU A 98 7.85 4.82 -9.54
N PHE A 99 8.51 3.79 -9.03
CA PHE A 99 8.91 2.59 -9.74
C PHE A 99 8.18 1.38 -9.18
N THR A 100 7.85 0.43 -10.04
CA THR A 100 7.28 -0.85 -9.61
C THR A 100 8.37 -1.70 -8.97
N ASP A 101 8.07 -2.29 -7.81
CA ASP A 101 8.95 -3.14 -7.02
C ASP A 101 10.26 -2.47 -6.56
N ALA A 102 11.23 -3.26 -6.14
CA ALA A 102 12.51 -2.78 -5.65
C ALA A 102 13.44 -2.48 -6.82
N ILE A 103 14.12 -1.33 -6.76
CA ILE A 103 15.12 -0.91 -7.75
C ILE A 103 16.36 -0.38 -7.02
N SER A 104 17.54 -0.63 -7.55
CA SER A 104 18.79 -0.15 -6.96
C SER A 104 18.93 1.37 -7.07
N LYS A 105 19.76 1.98 -6.21
CA LYS A 105 20.05 3.42 -6.29
C LYS A 105 20.74 3.78 -7.60
N GLU A 106 21.61 2.94 -8.09
CA GLU A 106 22.34 3.10 -9.34
C GLU A 106 21.35 3.15 -10.52
N ASP A 107 20.42 2.19 -10.57
CA ASP A 107 19.38 2.15 -11.60
C ASP A 107 18.41 3.33 -11.48
N ILE A 108 18.07 3.76 -10.26
CA ILE A 108 17.27 4.97 -10.03
C ILE A 108 17.95 6.16 -10.71
N ILE A 109 19.22 6.42 -10.43
CA ILE A 109 19.96 7.57 -10.97
C ILE A 109 20.02 7.50 -12.51
N GLU A 110 20.27 6.31 -13.08
CA GLU A 110 20.27 6.12 -14.52
C GLU A 110 18.87 6.43 -15.13
N ASN A 111 17.82 5.92 -14.53
CA ASN A 111 16.44 6.19 -14.95
C ASN A 111 16.09 7.69 -14.88
N LEU A 112 16.48 8.38 -13.78
CA LEU A 112 16.19 9.81 -13.59
C LEU A 112 16.77 10.67 -14.72
N SER A 113 17.90 10.29 -15.32
CA SER A 113 18.50 11.00 -16.46
C SER A 113 17.63 11.00 -17.72
N ARG A 114 16.66 10.10 -17.81
CA ARG A 114 15.76 9.90 -18.96
C ARG A 114 14.33 10.39 -18.69
N ILE A 115 14.03 10.76 -17.44
CA ILE A 115 12.71 11.23 -17.00
C ILE A 115 12.60 12.74 -17.24
N PRO A 116 11.47 13.25 -17.75
CA PRO A 116 11.27 14.67 -17.99
C PRO A 116 11.27 15.48 -16.67
N LEU A 117 11.34 16.81 -16.78
CA LEU A 117 11.34 17.78 -15.68
C LEU A 117 12.64 17.78 -14.85
N ASN A 118 13.74 17.29 -15.41
CA ASN A 118 15.10 17.36 -14.82
C ASN A 118 15.13 16.94 -13.35
N PRO A 119 14.70 15.73 -12.99
CA PRO A 119 14.65 15.29 -11.62
C PRO A 119 16.05 15.20 -11.00
N LYS A 120 16.19 15.76 -9.79
CA LYS A 120 17.37 15.64 -8.95
C LYS A 120 17.03 14.73 -7.78
N TYR A 121 17.76 13.65 -7.63
CA TYR A 121 17.58 12.69 -6.55
C TYR A 121 17.83 13.33 -5.18
N ILE A 122 16.94 13.03 -4.22
CA ILE A 122 17.09 13.37 -2.81
C ILE A 122 17.27 12.09 -1.99
N ASP A 123 16.26 11.20 -2.03
CA ASP A 123 16.23 9.95 -1.27
C ASP A 123 15.24 8.97 -1.90
N HIS A 124 15.19 7.73 -1.43
CA HIS A 124 14.19 6.76 -1.88
C HIS A 124 13.81 5.80 -0.77
N LYS A 125 12.61 5.23 -0.88
CA LYS A 125 12.13 4.20 0.02
C LYS A 125 11.36 3.14 -0.74
N TYR A 126 11.71 1.88 -0.53
CA TYR A 126 10.94 0.75 -1.00
C TYR A 126 9.85 0.37 0.00
N ASN A 127 8.62 0.28 -0.47
CA ASN A 127 7.46 -0.22 0.26
C ASN A 127 7.06 -1.57 -0.35
N LYS A 128 7.33 -2.64 0.38
CA LYS A 128 7.11 -4.01 -0.08
C LYS A 128 5.64 -4.31 -0.40
N TYR A 129 4.73 -3.87 0.46
CA TYR A 129 3.30 -4.13 0.32
C TYR A 129 2.58 -2.87 -0.14
N THR A 130 2.37 -2.71 -1.45
CA THR A 130 1.67 -1.55 -2.02
C THR A 130 0.39 -1.97 -2.75
N TYR A 131 0.47 -2.99 -3.59
CA TYR A 131 -0.64 -3.44 -4.42
C TYR A 131 -0.84 -4.95 -4.31
N PRO A 132 -1.98 -5.42 -3.71
CA PRO A 132 -2.33 -6.83 -3.76
C PRO A 132 -2.65 -7.23 -5.20
N ILE A 133 -2.15 -8.39 -5.62
CA ILE A 133 -2.50 -9.01 -6.90
C ILE A 133 -3.64 -9.98 -6.65
N GLN A 134 -4.68 -9.89 -7.45
CA GLN A 134 -5.86 -10.75 -7.37
C GLN A 134 -5.90 -11.72 -8.54
N ASP A 135 -6.20 -12.97 -8.23
CA ASP A 135 -6.60 -14.00 -9.19
C ASP A 135 -8.08 -14.35 -9.04
N ALA A 136 -8.56 -15.29 -9.84
CA ALA A 136 -9.96 -15.71 -9.82
C ALA A 136 -10.41 -16.31 -8.46
N ASN A 137 -9.49 -16.85 -7.67
CA ASN A 137 -9.76 -17.56 -6.42
C ASN A 137 -9.57 -16.68 -5.18
N THR A 138 -8.79 -15.61 -5.29
CA THR A 138 -8.40 -14.75 -4.16
C THR A 138 -9.60 -14.28 -3.35
N ARG A 139 -10.62 -13.73 -4.01
CA ARG A 139 -11.82 -13.21 -3.33
C ARG A 139 -12.59 -14.30 -2.58
N GLN A 140 -12.66 -15.50 -3.13
CA GLN A 140 -13.35 -16.60 -2.46
C GLN A 140 -12.55 -17.08 -1.23
N LEU A 141 -11.22 -17.19 -1.36
CA LEU A 141 -10.33 -17.51 -0.25
C LEU A 141 -10.51 -16.54 0.92
N ILE A 142 -10.46 -15.24 0.65
CA ILE A 142 -10.61 -14.20 1.67
C ILE A 142 -12.00 -14.23 2.31
N ARG A 143 -13.07 -14.40 1.50
CA ARG A 143 -14.44 -14.55 2.04
C ARG A 143 -14.59 -15.75 2.98
N ASN A 144 -14.02 -16.89 2.60
CA ASN A 144 -14.08 -18.10 3.42
C ASN A 144 -13.37 -17.87 4.77
N LEU A 145 -12.16 -17.30 4.73
CA LEU A 145 -11.42 -16.99 5.96
C LEU A 145 -12.18 -15.96 6.84
N LYS A 146 -12.79 -14.91 6.23
CA LYS A 146 -13.66 -13.97 6.97
C LYS A 146 -14.79 -14.68 7.69
N SER A 147 -15.50 -15.54 6.98
CA SER A 147 -16.63 -16.28 7.55
C SER A 147 -16.20 -17.21 8.68
N SER A 148 -15.06 -17.87 8.56
CA SER A 148 -14.55 -18.79 9.60
C SER A 148 -14.09 -18.06 10.87
N LEU A 149 -13.55 -16.85 10.75
CA LEU A 149 -13.06 -16.07 11.89
C LEU A 149 -14.15 -15.20 12.54
N ARG A 150 -15.13 -14.76 11.76
CA ARG A 150 -16.27 -13.94 12.24
C ARG A 150 -17.03 -14.58 13.38
N VAL A 151 -17.26 -15.89 13.36
CA VAL A 151 -18.00 -16.62 14.40
C VAL A 151 -17.30 -16.56 15.77
N PHE A 152 -16.01 -16.25 15.76
CA PHE A 152 -15.22 -16.06 16.97
C PHE A 152 -15.06 -14.58 17.37
N GLY A 153 -15.70 -13.65 16.64
CA GLY A 153 -15.57 -12.20 16.89
C GLY A 153 -14.28 -11.57 16.36
N LEU A 154 -13.58 -12.24 15.44
CA LEU A 154 -12.44 -11.67 14.73
C LEU A 154 -12.85 -11.21 13.32
N TYR A 155 -12.77 -9.91 13.13
CA TYR A 155 -13.10 -9.24 11.89
C TYR A 155 -11.82 -8.68 11.25
N PHE A 156 -11.82 -8.48 9.93
CA PHE A 156 -10.73 -7.77 9.29
C PHE A 156 -11.19 -6.96 8.08
N THR A 157 -10.54 -5.83 7.87
CA THR A 157 -10.80 -4.92 6.75
C THR A 157 -9.55 -4.10 6.43
N GLY A 158 -9.49 -3.58 5.20
CA GLY A 158 -8.35 -2.79 4.70
C GLY A 158 -7.69 -3.44 3.51
N ARG A 159 -6.90 -2.65 2.76
CA ARG A 159 -6.32 -3.07 1.47
C ARG A 159 -5.63 -4.44 1.52
N PHE A 160 -4.79 -4.70 2.51
CA PHE A 160 -4.04 -5.96 2.65
C PHE A 160 -4.72 -6.98 3.59
N ALA A 161 -5.71 -6.56 4.37
CA ALA A 161 -6.55 -7.47 5.12
C ALA A 161 -7.61 -8.12 4.21
N ASP A 162 -8.25 -7.33 3.36
CA ASP A 162 -9.23 -7.80 2.36
C ASP A 162 -8.58 -8.32 1.07
N TRP A 163 -7.29 -8.10 0.91
CA TRP A 163 -6.55 -8.38 -0.32
C TRP A 163 -7.21 -7.76 -1.55
N GLU A 164 -7.67 -6.50 -1.42
CA GLU A 164 -8.38 -5.75 -2.45
C GLU A 164 -7.65 -4.46 -2.80
N TYR A 165 -7.74 -4.02 -4.05
CA TYR A 165 -7.21 -2.73 -4.47
C TYR A 165 -8.12 -1.61 -3.98
N TYR A 166 -7.92 -1.20 -2.73
CA TYR A 166 -8.67 -0.10 -2.13
C TYR A 166 -7.91 1.22 -2.26
N ASN A 167 -8.56 2.25 -2.78
CA ASN A 167 -8.21 3.63 -2.49
C ASN A 167 -8.76 4.01 -1.09
N MET A 168 -8.38 5.16 -0.56
CA MET A 168 -8.76 5.57 0.80
C MET A 168 -10.28 5.65 1.00
N ASP A 169 -11.01 6.17 0.02
CA ASP A 169 -12.48 6.26 0.02
C ASP A 169 -13.14 4.88 0.10
N VAL A 170 -12.68 3.94 -0.71
CA VAL A 170 -13.20 2.56 -0.70
C VAL A 170 -12.84 1.84 0.61
N ALA A 171 -11.63 2.04 1.13
CA ALA A 171 -11.23 1.47 2.42
C ALA A 171 -12.09 2.00 3.58
N MET A 172 -12.39 3.30 3.59
CA MET A 172 -13.30 3.91 4.58
C MET A 172 -14.72 3.37 4.42
N GLY A 173 -15.24 3.27 3.20
CA GLY A 173 -16.56 2.68 2.92
C GLY A 173 -16.66 1.25 3.43
N ALA A 174 -15.68 0.40 3.12
CA ALA A 174 -15.64 -0.99 3.59
C ALA A 174 -15.63 -1.10 5.12
N ALA A 175 -14.89 -0.23 5.81
CA ALA A 175 -14.88 -0.18 7.27
C ALA A 175 -16.24 0.24 7.85
N MET A 176 -16.88 1.26 7.25
CA MET A 176 -18.22 1.71 7.66
C MET A 176 -19.29 0.63 7.46
N ASP A 177 -19.24 -0.07 6.32
CA ASP A 177 -20.19 -1.15 6.03
C ASP A 177 -20.00 -2.34 6.98
N MET A 178 -18.75 -2.68 7.28
CA MET A 178 -18.46 -3.72 8.29
C MET A 178 -19.02 -3.33 9.66
N VAL A 179 -18.79 -2.09 10.12
CA VAL A 179 -19.30 -1.64 11.42
C VAL A 179 -20.83 -1.70 11.45
N LYS A 180 -21.54 -1.22 10.42
CA LYS A 180 -23.01 -1.26 10.35
C LYS A 180 -23.58 -2.68 10.35
N SER A 181 -22.86 -3.65 9.77
CA SER A 181 -23.34 -5.03 9.65
C SER A 181 -23.01 -5.92 10.85
N GLU A 182 -21.96 -5.57 11.63
CA GLU A 182 -21.39 -6.46 12.65
C GLU A 182 -21.49 -5.93 14.08
N PHE A 183 -21.78 -4.63 14.23
CA PHE A 183 -21.80 -3.94 15.54
C PHE A 183 -23.05 -3.11 15.73
#